data_5e5ae483b3b6cd5cc948ea9db81be95d
#
_entry.id   5e5ae483b3b6cd5cc948ea9db81be95d
#
_cell.length_a   1.000
_cell.length_b   1.000
_cell.length_c   1.000
_cell.angle_alpha   90.00
_cell.angle_beta   90.00
_cell.angle_gamma   90.00
#
_symmetry.space_group_name_H-M   'P 1'
#
loop_
_entity.id
_entity.type
_entity.pdbx_description
1 polymer ?
#
loop_
_entity_poly.entity_id
_entity_poly.type
_entity_poly.pdbx_seq_one_letter_code
_entity_poly.pdbx_strand_id
1 'polypeptide(L)'
;MKELQFTRHAVARMAGRKISTADVKAILATGVIIKEYPNDTPYPSKLLLGFISLRPLHVVFSELEDVIIIISVHEPDTELWEADFKRRKA
;
A
#
# COMPACT_ATOMS: atom_id res chain seq x y z
N MET A 1 -0.50 11.62 14.97
CA MET A 1 -0.34 10.80 13.76
C MET A 1 1.14 10.68 13.43
N LYS A 2 1.57 9.48 13.03
CA LYS A 2 2.96 9.28 12.65
C LYS A 2 3.26 10.01 11.34
N GLU A 3 4.50 10.44 11.20
CA GLU A 3 4.98 11.02 9.96
C GLU A 3 4.98 9.97 8.85
N LEU A 4 4.66 10.36 7.63
CA LEU A 4 4.78 9.50 6.46
C LEU A 4 6.05 9.81 5.70
N GLN A 5 6.78 8.76 5.32
CA GLN A 5 7.92 8.86 4.42
C GLN A 5 7.65 7.96 3.22
N PHE A 6 8.03 8.41 2.04
CA PHE A 6 7.78 7.70 0.80
C PHE A 6 9.10 7.32 0.14
N THR A 7 9.24 6.06 -0.24
CA THR A 7 10.42 5.64 -1.02
C THR A 7 10.36 6.24 -2.42
N ARG A 8 11.51 6.26 -3.11
CA ARG A 8 11.55 6.69 -4.50
C ARG A 8 10.62 5.87 -5.37
N HIS A 9 10.58 4.57 -5.13
CA HIS A 9 9.72 3.65 -5.86
C HIS A 9 8.25 4.04 -5.67
N ALA A 10 7.85 4.32 -4.42
CA ALA A 10 6.47 4.72 -4.12
C ALA A 10 6.14 6.04 -4.83
N VAL A 11 7.03 7.03 -4.74
CA VAL A 11 6.81 8.34 -5.39
C VAL A 11 6.63 8.18 -6.90
N ALA A 12 7.51 7.40 -7.53
CA ALA A 12 7.45 7.18 -8.98
C ALA A 12 6.15 6.49 -9.40
N ARG A 13 5.72 5.48 -8.64
CA ARG A 13 4.46 4.77 -8.92
C ARG A 13 3.26 5.70 -8.75
N MET A 14 3.25 6.49 -7.67
CA MET A 14 2.16 7.42 -7.41
C MET A 14 2.04 8.46 -8.53
N ALA A 15 3.16 9.04 -8.96
CA ALA A 15 3.17 10.01 -10.04
C ALA A 15 2.64 9.41 -11.34
N GLY A 16 3.11 8.21 -11.69
CA GLY A 16 2.70 7.53 -12.92
C GLY A 16 1.24 7.10 -12.93
N ARG A 17 0.62 6.94 -11.76
CA ARG A 17 -0.76 6.46 -11.61
C ARG A 17 -1.71 7.53 -11.09
N LYS A 18 -1.26 8.76 -10.95
CA LYS A 18 -2.07 9.88 -10.43
C LYS A 18 -2.65 9.57 -9.05
N ILE A 19 -1.83 9.04 -8.17
CA ILE A 19 -2.19 8.77 -6.78
C ILE A 19 -1.54 9.85 -5.92
N SER A 20 -2.33 10.54 -5.12
CA SER A 20 -1.82 11.61 -4.26
C SER A 20 -1.42 11.09 -2.87
N THR A 21 -0.68 11.89 -2.13
CA THR A 21 -0.38 11.58 -0.72
C THR A 21 -1.65 11.54 0.12
N ALA A 22 -2.65 12.38 -0.21
CA ALA A 22 -3.96 12.36 0.45
C ALA A 22 -4.66 11.03 0.24
N ASP A 23 -4.56 10.45 -0.97
CA ASP A 23 -5.13 9.13 -1.27
C ASP A 23 -4.49 8.06 -0.40
N VAL A 24 -3.16 8.07 -0.26
CA VAL A 24 -2.46 7.10 0.57
C VAL A 24 -2.86 7.24 2.03
N LYS A 25 -2.97 8.47 2.52
CA LYS A 25 -3.42 8.72 3.91
C LYS A 25 -4.83 8.19 4.14
N ALA A 26 -5.74 8.38 3.20
CA ALA A 26 -7.10 7.86 3.29
C ALA A 26 -7.10 6.33 3.36
N ILE A 27 -6.27 5.68 2.55
CA ILE A 27 -6.16 4.22 2.55
C ILE A 27 -5.56 3.71 3.86
N LEU A 28 -4.56 4.40 4.41
CA LEU A 28 -4.02 4.02 5.72
C LEU A 28 -5.08 4.08 6.82
N ALA A 29 -6.02 5.02 6.71
CA ALA A 29 -7.07 5.19 7.70
C ALA A 29 -8.21 4.17 7.55
N THR A 30 -8.52 3.76 6.33
CA THR A 30 -9.74 2.97 6.04
C THR A 30 -9.48 1.60 5.46
N GLY A 31 -8.25 1.32 5.04
CA GLY A 31 -7.89 0.07 4.37
C GLY A 31 -7.80 -1.11 5.30
N VAL A 32 -7.65 -2.28 4.71
CA VAL A 32 -7.57 -3.56 5.42
C VAL A 32 -6.21 -4.20 5.12
N ILE A 33 -5.52 -4.64 6.18
CA ILE A 33 -4.27 -5.38 6.01
C ILE A 33 -4.62 -6.78 5.51
N ILE A 34 -4.09 -7.16 4.35
CA ILE A 34 -4.40 -8.44 3.72
C ILE A 34 -3.22 -9.41 3.76
N LYS A 35 -2.01 -8.92 4.03
CA LYS A 35 -0.84 -9.79 4.13
C LYS A 35 0.23 -9.12 4.97
N GLU A 36 1.01 -9.92 5.68
CA GLU A 36 2.14 -9.45 6.47
C GLU A 36 3.41 -10.14 6.01
N TYR A 37 4.51 -9.37 6.02
CA TYR A 37 5.82 -9.86 5.65
C TYR A 37 6.77 -9.65 6.84
N PRO A 38 6.69 -10.51 7.87
CA PRO A 38 7.43 -10.27 9.12
C PRO A 38 8.95 -10.38 8.97
N ASN A 39 9.41 -11.04 7.92
CA ASN A 39 10.84 -11.22 7.67
C ASN A 39 11.40 -10.27 6.61
N ASP A 40 10.60 -9.30 6.19
CA ASP A 40 11.05 -8.32 5.19
C ASP A 40 12.16 -7.44 5.76
N THR A 41 13.03 -6.97 4.90
CA THR A 41 14.17 -6.13 5.27
C THR A 41 14.10 -4.81 4.53
N PRO A 42 14.59 -3.73 5.14
CA PRO A 42 15.22 -3.62 6.46
C PRO A 42 14.25 -3.73 7.63
N TYR A 43 12.94 -3.66 7.39
CA TYR A 43 11.91 -3.74 8.43
C TYR A 43 10.77 -4.64 7.98
N PRO A 44 10.07 -5.29 8.92
CA PRO A 44 8.83 -5.98 8.57
C PRO A 44 7.86 -5.03 7.86
N SER A 45 7.11 -5.55 6.91
CA SER A 45 6.17 -4.76 6.14
C SER A 45 4.81 -5.44 6.06
N LYS A 46 3.83 -4.69 5.60
CA LYS A 46 2.44 -5.16 5.46
C LYS A 46 1.88 -4.68 4.14
N LEU A 47 0.95 -5.46 3.61
CA LEU A 47 0.22 -5.12 2.39
C LEU A 47 -1.20 -4.71 2.79
N LEU A 48 -1.58 -3.53 2.38
CA LEU A 48 -2.87 -2.92 2.71
C LEU A 48 -3.70 -2.79 1.43
N LEU A 49 -4.96 -3.17 1.51
CA LEU A 49 -5.93 -2.93 0.44
C LEU A 49 -6.84 -1.78 0.83
N GLY A 50 -6.97 -0.80 -0.04
CA GLY A 50 -7.93 0.27 0.13
C GLY A 50 -8.52 0.68 -1.21
N PHE A 51 -9.50 1.59 -1.15
CA PHE A 51 -10.18 2.07 -2.34
C PHE A 51 -10.22 3.59 -2.32
N ILE A 52 -9.93 4.18 -3.47
CA ILE A 52 -10.21 5.59 -3.72
C ILE A 52 -11.35 5.61 -4.72
N SER A 53 -12.54 5.97 -4.25
CA SER A 53 -13.79 5.75 -4.97
C SER A 53 -13.92 4.26 -5.28
N LEU A 54 -14.01 3.84 -6.52
CA LEU A 54 -14.09 2.44 -6.92
C LEU A 54 -12.74 1.85 -7.33
N ARG A 55 -11.66 2.61 -7.18
CA ARG A 55 -10.34 2.19 -7.61
C ARG A 55 -9.61 1.46 -6.49
N PRO A 56 -9.32 0.16 -6.64
CA PRO A 56 -8.56 -0.57 -5.63
C PRO A 56 -7.09 -0.20 -5.69
N LEU A 57 -6.46 -0.07 -4.53
CA LEU A 57 -5.04 0.21 -4.41
C LEU A 57 -4.42 -0.72 -3.37
N HIS A 58 -3.23 -1.21 -3.67
CA HIS A 58 -2.38 -1.93 -2.73
C HIS A 58 -1.27 -1.00 -2.26
N VAL A 59 -1.11 -0.89 -0.96
CA VAL A 59 -0.06 -0.10 -0.33
C VAL A 59 0.79 -1.02 0.53
N VAL A 60 2.09 -1.07 0.23
CA VAL A 60 3.05 -1.79 1.07
C VAL A 60 3.73 -0.77 1.97
N PHE A 61 3.73 -1.03 3.26
CA PHE A 61 4.28 -0.09 4.22
C PHE A 61 4.96 -0.80 5.39
N SER A 62 5.89 -0.09 6.04
CA SER A 62 6.47 -0.50 7.31
C SER A 62 6.12 0.53 8.35
N GLU A 63 5.64 0.09 9.51
CA GLU A 63 5.29 0.99 10.60
C GLU A 63 6.34 0.92 11.68
N LEU A 64 7.04 2.03 11.91
CA LEU A 64 8.02 2.17 12.95
C LEU A 64 7.44 3.03 14.08
N GLU A 65 8.23 3.31 15.11
CA GLU A 65 7.72 4.02 16.28
C GLU A 65 7.16 5.40 15.93
N ASP A 66 7.92 6.19 15.15
CA ASP A 66 7.56 7.58 14.85
C ASP A 66 7.19 7.82 13.39
N VAL A 67 7.30 6.81 12.54
CA VAL A 67 7.16 7.00 11.10
C VAL A 67 6.52 5.77 10.45
N ILE A 68 5.75 6.02 9.40
CA ILE A 68 5.26 4.98 8.50
C ILE A 68 5.98 5.19 7.18
N ILE A 69 6.69 4.17 6.72
CA ILE A 69 7.41 4.22 5.44
C ILE A 69 6.53 3.57 4.38
N ILE A 70 6.13 4.34 3.39
CA ILE A 70 5.37 3.84 2.25
C ILE A 70 6.37 3.29 1.24
N ILE A 71 6.38 1.97 1.09
CA ILE A 71 7.37 1.27 0.27
C ILE A 71 6.92 1.19 -1.18
N SER A 72 5.65 0.89 -1.40
CA SER A 72 5.10 0.76 -2.75
C SER A 72 3.61 1.08 -2.75
N VAL A 73 3.15 1.66 -3.85
CA VAL A 73 1.73 1.94 -4.08
C VAL A 73 1.42 1.52 -5.50
N HIS A 74 0.44 0.64 -5.69
CA HIS A 74 0.09 0.17 -7.02
C HIS A 74 -1.34 -0.34 -7.08
N GLU A 75 -1.87 -0.43 -8.29
CA GLU A 75 -3.16 -1.06 -8.52
C GLU A 75 -2.94 -2.57 -8.61
N PRO A 76 -3.77 -3.39 -7.93
CA PRO A 76 -3.66 -4.83 -8.05
C PRO A 76 -4.00 -5.29 -9.48
N ASP A 77 -3.17 -6.17 -10.03
CA ASP A 77 -3.38 -6.72 -11.36
C ASP A 77 -4.52 -7.74 -11.31
N THR A 78 -5.57 -7.51 -12.07
CA THR A 78 -6.75 -8.38 -12.08
C THR A 78 -6.44 -9.79 -12.60
N GLU A 79 -5.34 -9.97 -13.32
CA GLU A 79 -4.92 -11.30 -13.75
C GLU A 79 -4.22 -12.08 -12.65
N LEU A 80 -3.69 -11.40 -11.62
CA LEU A 80 -2.99 -12.01 -10.51
C LEU A 80 -3.82 -12.12 -9.24
N TRP A 81 -4.83 -11.27 -9.10
CA TRP A 81 -5.64 -11.18 -7.89
C TRP A 81 -7.09 -11.55 -8.15
N GLU A 82 -7.72 -12.20 -7.16
CA GLU A 82 -9.15 -12.48 -7.21
C GLU A 82 -9.97 -11.18 -7.22
N ALA A 83 -11.26 -11.29 -7.48
CA ALA A 83 -12.14 -10.12 -7.57
C ALA A 83 -12.20 -9.29 -6.28
N ASP A 84 -11.87 -9.88 -5.14
CA ASP A 84 -11.83 -9.19 -3.86
C ASP A 84 -10.52 -8.40 -3.65
N PHE A 85 -9.53 -8.59 -4.54
CA PHE A 85 -8.19 -7.98 -4.46
C PHE A 85 -7.41 -8.33 -3.19
N LYS A 86 -7.88 -9.32 -2.44
CA LYS A 86 -7.25 -9.78 -1.20
C LYS A 86 -6.48 -11.06 -1.35
N ARG A 87 -6.87 -11.91 -2.29
CA ARG A 87 -6.27 -13.24 -2.50
C ARG A 87 -5.68 -13.33 -3.89
N ARG A 88 -4.49 -13.92 -3.96
CA ARG A 88 -3.87 -14.22 -5.24
C ARG A 88 -4.60 -15.37 -5.92
N LYS A 89 -4.73 -15.30 -7.24
CA LYS A 89 -5.25 -16.42 -8.02
C LYS A 89 -4.29 -17.59 -7.96
N ALA A 90 -4.83 -18.79 -7.93
CA ALA A 90 -4.06 -20.01 -7.90
C ALA A 90 -3.33 -20.27 -9.23
#